data_d1b0f4e978c22f0aa03dbfb686e435f9
#
_entry.id   d1b0f4e978c22f0aa03dbfb686e435f9
#
_cell.length_a   1.000
_cell.length_b   1.000
_cell.length_c   1.000
_cell.angle_alpha   90.00
_cell.angle_beta   90.00
_cell.angle_gamma   90.00
#
_symmetry.space_group_name_H-M   'P 1'
#
loop_
_entity.id
_entity.type
_entity.pdbx_description
1 polymer ?
#
loop_
_entity_poly.entity_id
_entity_poly.type
_entity_poly.pdbx_seq_one_letter_code
_entity_poly.pdbx_strand_id
1 'polypeptide(L)'
;MKNIPALDPKVLDLVTEISKEPKVEAAMAFIKDQTEVAMQEQIELCEIEAPTFHEEKRAASVAERMRQYGLTDVHIDEIGNVIGIRKGSGNGPVLAIGAHMDSVFPAGTDVKVKKEGNIYRAPGIGDNCSGL
;
A
#
# COMPACT_ATOMS: atom_id res chain seq x y z
N MET A 1 13.07 -12.64 25.75
CA MET A 1 12.07 -12.80 24.67
C MET A 1 10.73 -12.35 25.22
N LYS A 2 10.05 -11.37 24.59
CA LYS A 2 8.68 -11.02 24.98
C LYS A 2 7.79 -12.20 24.64
N ASN A 3 7.01 -12.70 25.62
CA ASN A 3 5.99 -13.70 25.37
C ASN A 3 4.98 -13.10 24.37
N ILE A 4 5.04 -13.54 23.13
CA ILE A 4 3.98 -13.27 22.15
C ILE A 4 2.80 -14.17 22.59
N PRO A 5 1.63 -13.59 22.91
CA PRO A 5 0.47 -14.41 23.26
C PRO A 5 0.18 -15.40 22.14
N ALA A 6 -0.15 -16.64 22.50
CA ALA A 6 -0.59 -17.61 21.51
C ALA A 6 -1.87 -17.10 20.84
N LEU A 7 -1.96 -17.21 19.52
CA LEU A 7 -3.18 -16.93 18.78
C LEU A 7 -4.33 -17.82 19.29
N ASP A 8 -5.54 -17.24 19.41
CA ASP A 8 -6.73 -18.02 19.70
C ASP A 8 -6.88 -19.11 18.61
N PRO A 9 -7.00 -20.38 18.98
CA PRO A 9 -7.18 -21.48 18.03
C PRO A 9 -8.32 -21.24 17.02
N LYS A 10 -9.40 -20.60 17.43
CA LYS A 10 -10.53 -20.25 16.54
C LYS A 10 -10.12 -19.27 15.44
N VAL A 11 -9.24 -18.33 15.75
CA VAL A 11 -8.73 -17.38 14.74
C VAL A 11 -7.82 -18.12 13.75
N LEU A 12 -6.98 -19.03 14.24
CA LEU A 12 -6.12 -19.83 13.39
C LEU A 12 -6.92 -20.75 12.46
N ASP A 13 -7.95 -21.39 12.98
CA ASP A 13 -8.85 -22.25 12.20
C ASP A 13 -9.57 -21.44 11.12
N LEU A 14 -10.12 -20.27 11.45
CA LEU A 14 -10.78 -19.37 10.51
C LEU A 14 -9.83 -18.87 9.40
N VAL A 15 -8.64 -18.44 9.76
CA VAL A 15 -7.63 -18.00 8.77
C VAL A 15 -7.26 -19.17 7.85
N THR A 16 -7.12 -20.38 8.39
CA THR A 16 -6.81 -21.59 7.63
C THR A 16 -7.95 -21.94 6.66
N GLU A 17 -9.20 -21.78 7.08
CA GLU A 17 -10.38 -22.00 6.23
C GLU A 17 -10.43 -20.97 5.10
N ILE A 18 -10.34 -19.69 5.44
CA ILE A 18 -10.35 -18.59 4.45
C ILE A 18 -9.23 -18.74 3.43
N SER A 19 -8.03 -19.14 3.87
CA SER A 19 -6.87 -19.29 2.97
C SER A 19 -7.04 -20.40 1.92
N LYS A 20 -7.96 -21.35 2.13
CA LYS A 20 -8.29 -22.43 1.19
C LYS A 20 -9.45 -22.09 0.25
N GLU A 21 -10.09 -20.95 0.43
CA GLU A 21 -11.12 -20.49 -0.48
C GLU A 21 -10.53 -20.25 -1.88
N PRO A 22 -11.10 -20.80 -2.96
CA PRO A 22 -10.53 -20.72 -4.31
C PRO A 22 -10.27 -19.27 -4.79
N LYS A 23 -11.12 -18.34 -4.36
CA LYS A 23 -10.93 -16.91 -4.67
C LYS A 23 -9.73 -16.30 -3.94
N VAL A 24 -9.47 -16.74 -2.72
CA VAL A 24 -8.33 -16.29 -1.93
C VAL A 24 -7.04 -16.89 -2.48
N GLU A 25 -7.03 -18.17 -2.82
CA GLU A 25 -5.88 -18.82 -3.49
C GLU A 25 -5.54 -18.14 -4.81
N ALA A 26 -6.55 -17.86 -5.64
CA ALA A 26 -6.35 -17.14 -6.90
C ALA A 26 -5.82 -15.70 -6.69
N ALA A 27 -6.33 -14.98 -5.66
CA ALA A 27 -5.83 -13.66 -5.32
C ALA A 27 -4.37 -13.69 -4.83
N MET A 28 -4.00 -14.66 -4.02
CA MET A 28 -2.62 -14.84 -3.56
C MET A 28 -1.65 -15.18 -4.70
N ALA A 29 -2.08 -16.02 -5.65
CA ALA A 29 -1.32 -16.32 -6.85
C ALA A 29 -1.13 -15.06 -7.70
N PHE A 30 -2.20 -14.29 -7.92
CA PHE A 30 -2.13 -13.01 -8.65
C PHE A 30 -1.14 -12.03 -8.00
N ILE A 31 -1.22 -11.82 -6.67
CA ILE A 31 -0.30 -10.92 -5.96
C ILE A 31 1.15 -11.37 -6.15
N LYS A 32 1.41 -12.67 -6.08
CA LYS A 32 2.75 -13.22 -6.30
C LYS A 32 3.26 -12.93 -7.72
N ASP A 33 2.40 -13.07 -8.72
CA ASP A 33 2.77 -12.82 -10.12
C ASP A 33 2.97 -11.32 -10.40
N GLN A 34 2.35 -10.42 -9.59
CA GLN A 34 2.49 -8.97 -9.72
C GLN A 34 3.67 -8.38 -8.93
N THR A 35 4.53 -9.18 -8.33
CA THR A 35 5.63 -8.70 -7.45
C THR A 35 6.54 -7.68 -8.13
N GLU A 36 6.92 -7.90 -9.39
CA GLU A 36 7.78 -6.96 -10.15
C GLU A 36 7.06 -5.64 -10.45
N VAL A 37 5.76 -5.70 -10.78
CA VAL A 37 4.93 -4.52 -11.04
C VAL A 37 4.79 -3.70 -9.76
N ALA A 38 4.45 -4.33 -8.64
CA ALA A 38 4.32 -3.67 -7.36
C ALA A 38 5.65 -3.03 -6.91
N MET A 39 6.79 -3.71 -7.13
CA MET A 39 8.10 -3.14 -6.82
C MET A 39 8.40 -1.92 -7.68
N GLN A 40 8.06 -1.94 -8.97
CA GLN A 40 8.24 -0.80 -9.86
C GLN A 40 7.39 0.38 -9.42
N GLU A 41 6.14 0.16 -9.05
CA GLU A 41 5.25 1.21 -8.53
C GLU A 41 5.75 1.79 -7.20
N GLN A 42 6.25 0.95 -6.31
CA GLN A 42 6.87 1.37 -5.06
C GLN A 42 8.08 2.28 -5.30
N ILE A 43 8.93 1.94 -6.29
CA ILE A 43 10.08 2.77 -6.70
C ILE A 43 9.59 4.12 -7.21
N GLU A 44 8.63 4.13 -8.13
CA GLU A 44 8.09 5.34 -8.74
C GLU A 44 7.47 6.28 -7.68
N LEU A 45 6.73 5.74 -6.73
CA LEU A 45 6.16 6.52 -5.62
C LEU A 45 7.25 7.03 -4.67
N CYS A 46 8.26 6.22 -4.38
CA CYS A 46 9.39 6.60 -3.53
C CYS A 46 10.18 7.77 -4.12
N GLU A 47 10.38 7.79 -5.43
CA GLU A 47 11.14 8.83 -6.14
C GLU A 47 10.37 10.17 -6.29
N ILE A 48 9.13 10.25 -5.79
CA ILE A 48 8.40 11.51 -5.64
C ILE A 48 8.64 12.02 -4.22
N GLU A 49 9.31 13.17 -4.07
CA GLU A 49 9.45 13.81 -2.77
C GLU A 49 8.08 14.07 -2.13
N ALA A 50 7.94 13.76 -0.85
CA ALA A 50 6.72 14.01 -0.10
C ALA A 50 7.06 14.31 1.37
N PRO A 51 7.69 15.47 1.65
CA PRO A 51 7.89 15.89 3.03
C PRO A 51 6.54 16.04 3.73
N THR A 52 6.48 15.80 5.04
CA THR A 52 5.26 15.96 5.85
C THR A 52 4.64 17.33 5.61
N PHE A 53 3.36 17.38 5.29
CA PHE A 53 2.55 18.54 4.87
C PHE A 53 2.89 19.10 3.48
N HIS A 54 3.62 18.38 2.65
CA HIS A 54 3.98 18.76 1.27
C HIS A 54 3.92 17.54 0.34
N GLU A 55 2.85 16.74 0.47
CA GLU A 55 2.65 15.47 -0.23
C GLU A 55 1.94 15.63 -1.58
N GLU A 56 1.63 16.84 -2.04
CA GLU A 56 0.71 17.10 -3.16
C GLU A 56 1.09 16.33 -4.43
N LYS A 57 2.40 16.23 -4.73
CA LYS A 57 2.88 15.53 -5.93
C LYS A 57 2.66 14.02 -5.81
N ARG A 58 2.94 13.44 -4.64
CA ARG A 58 2.73 12.02 -4.39
C ARG A 58 1.24 11.71 -4.33
N ALA A 59 0.44 12.55 -3.69
CA ALA A 59 -1.02 12.44 -3.64
C ALA A 59 -1.64 12.41 -5.03
N ALA A 60 -1.21 13.29 -5.94
CA ALA A 60 -1.67 13.28 -7.33
C ALA A 60 -1.34 11.96 -8.04
N SER A 61 -0.13 11.41 -7.83
CA SER A 61 0.30 10.13 -8.40
C SER A 61 -0.51 8.96 -7.84
N VAL A 62 -0.76 8.94 -6.52
CA VAL A 62 -1.59 7.91 -5.87
C VAL A 62 -3.03 7.97 -6.37
N ALA A 63 -3.62 9.17 -6.46
CA ALA A 63 -4.97 9.35 -6.97
C ALA A 63 -5.12 8.83 -8.41
N GLU A 64 -4.14 9.07 -9.26
CA GLU A 64 -4.14 8.56 -10.64
C GLU A 64 -4.06 7.01 -10.67
N ARG A 65 -3.18 6.40 -9.88
CA ARG A 65 -3.10 4.94 -9.76
C ARG A 65 -4.40 4.32 -9.24
N MET A 66 -5.03 4.92 -8.23
CA MET A 66 -6.33 4.47 -7.73
C MET A 66 -7.38 4.43 -8.84
N ARG A 67 -7.41 5.45 -9.74
CA ARG A 67 -8.32 5.46 -10.90
C ARG A 67 -7.97 4.36 -11.90
N GLN A 68 -6.70 4.17 -12.21
CA GLN A 68 -6.23 3.11 -13.12
C GLN A 68 -6.59 1.72 -12.61
N TYR A 69 -6.53 1.51 -11.29
CA TYR A 69 -6.98 0.28 -10.63
C TYR A 69 -8.50 0.17 -10.45
N GLY A 70 -9.26 1.11 -11.01
CA GLY A 70 -10.71 1.05 -11.08
C GLY A 70 -11.44 1.40 -9.78
N LEU A 71 -10.80 2.15 -8.88
CA LEU A 71 -11.51 2.72 -7.74
C LEU A 71 -12.41 3.87 -8.22
N THR A 72 -13.56 4.02 -7.58
CA THR A 72 -14.54 5.09 -7.84
C THR A 72 -14.39 6.21 -6.81
N ASP A 73 -14.97 7.37 -7.12
CA ASP A 73 -15.00 8.54 -6.22
C ASP A 73 -13.60 8.97 -5.74
N VAL A 74 -12.59 8.81 -6.60
CA VAL A 74 -11.22 9.14 -6.27
C VAL A 74 -11.03 10.65 -6.23
N HIS A 75 -10.70 11.18 -5.05
CA HIS A 75 -10.45 12.59 -4.82
C HIS A 75 -9.36 12.81 -3.76
N ILE A 76 -8.86 14.04 -3.71
CA ILE A 76 -7.97 14.51 -2.65
C ILE A 76 -8.80 15.45 -1.79
N ASP A 77 -8.84 15.20 -0.48
CA ASP A 77 -9.61 16.03 0.44
C ASP A 77 -8.88 17.33 0.83
N GLU A 78 -9.52 18.16 1.67
CA GLU A 78 -9.02 19.47 2.06
C GLU A 78 -7.69 19.44 2.83
N ILE A 79 -7.35 18.30 3.44
CA ILE A 79 -6.11 18.12 4.21
C ILE A 79 -5.08 17.25 3.48
N GLY A 80 -5.35 16.89 2.21
CA GLY A 80 -4.40 16.19 1.34
C GLY A 80 -4.53 14.67 1.32
N ASN A 81 -5.50 14.05 2.02
CA ASN A 81 -5.71 12.61 1.92
C ASN A 81 -6.26 12.23 0.56
N VAL A 82 -5.71 11.17 -0.02
CA VAL A 82 -6.28 10.55 -1.22
C VAL A 82 -7.28 9.49 -0.79
N ILE A 83 -8.50 9.64 -1.25
CA ILE A 83 -9.61 8.74 -0.93
C ILE A 83 -10.12 8.11 -2.22
N GLY A 84 -10.32 6.80 -2.22
CA GLY A 84 -10.95 6.07 -3.31
C GLY A 84 -11.81 4.94 -2.77
N ILE A 85 -12.88 4.62 -3.48
CA ILE A 85 -13.86 3.62 -3.06
C ILE A 85 -13.83 2.42 -4.00
N ARG A 86 -13.71 1.23 -3.44
CA ARG A 86 -13.99 -0.02 -4.14
C ARG A 86 -15.28 -0.60 -3.61
N LYS A 87 -16.31 -0.60 -4.45
CA LYS A 87 -17.62 -1.16 -4.07
C LYS A 87 -17.50 -2.67 -3.87
N GLY A 88 -17.96 -3.14 -2.73
CA GLY A 88 -18.10 -4.56 -2.45
C GLY A 88 -19.35 -5.18 -3.09
N SER A 89 -19.61 -6.45 -2.78
CA SER A 89 -20.74 -7.22 -3.31
C SER A 89 -22.09 -6.88 -2.65
N GLY A 90 -22.16 -6.07 -1.60
CA GLY A 90 -23.46 -5.69 -0.98
C GLY A 90 -23.39 -5.35 0.50
N ASN A 91 -24.23 -5.96 1.33
CA ASN A 91 -24.64 -5.50 2.66
C ASN A 91 -23.65 -5.78 3.81
N GLY A 92 -22.39 -5.99 3.52
CA GLY A 92 -21.36 -6.17 4.54
C GLY A 92 -20.89 -4.86 5.18
N PRO A 93 -20.07 -4.94 6.21
CA PRO A 93 -19.45 -3.76 6.82
C PRO A 93 -18.50 -3.07 5.85
N VAL A 94 -18.30 -1.77 6.07
CA VAL A 94 -17.26 -1.01 5.35
C VAL A 94 -15.91 -1.33 5.97
N LEU A 95 -14.94 -1.70 5.13
CA LEU A 95 -13.54 -1.84 5.52
C LEU A 95 -12.78 -0.61 5.05
N ALA A 96 -12.13 0.10 5.96
CA ALA A 96 -11.18 1.16 5.65
C ALA A 96 -9.75 0.61 5.73
N ILE A 97 -8.96 0.87 4.68
CA ILE A 97 -7.53 0.58 4.63
C ILE A 97 -6.82 1.90 4.42
N GLY A 98 -5.77 2.17 5.18
CA GLY A 98 -5.02 3.43 5.09
C GLY A 98 -3.52 3.20 5.12
N ALA A 99 -2.80 4.04 4.38
CA ALA A 99 -1.36 4.15 4.39
C ALA A 99 -0.97 5.63 4.36
N HIS A 100 0.12 6.02 5.06
CA HIS A 100 0.56 7.41 5.00
C HIS A 100 1.43 7.67 3.76
N MET A 101 1.28 8.85 3.17
CA MET A 101 1.99 9.23 1.94
C MET A 101 3.26 10.03 2.19
N ASP A 102 3.38 10.65 3.35
CA ASP A 102 4.54 11.48 3.67
C ASP A 102 5.80 10.66 3.96
N SER A 103 6.91 11.36 3.96
CA SER A 103 8.18 10.88 4.50
C SER A 103 8.78 11.96 5.41
N VAL A 104 9.49 11.54 6.45
CA VAL A 104 10.13 12.44 7.42
C VAL A 104 11.35 13.21 6.84
N PHE A 105 11.66 12.98 5.57
CA PHE A 105 12.81 13.59 4.92
C PHE A 105 12.45 14.97 4.36
N PRO A 106 13.33 15.99 4.55
CA PRO A 106 13.06 17.33 4.06
C PRO A 106 13.11 17.41 2.53
N ALA A 107 12.48 18.45 1.98
CA ALA A 107 12.55 18.75 0.56
C ALA A 107 14.00 18.87 0.07
N GLY A 108 14.27 18.40 -1.15
CA GLY A 108 15.62 18.33 -1.72
C GLY A 108 16.44 17.12 -1.29
N THR A 109 15.88 16.21 -0.50
CA THR A 109 16.52 14.92 -0.21
C THR A 109 16.61 14.09 -1.47
N ASP A 110 17.78 13.48 -1.74
CA ASP A 110 17.91 12.51 -2.84
C ASP A 110 17.09 11.24 -2.52
N VAL A 111 15.91 11.14 -3.14
CA VAL A 111 14.99 10.01 -3.00
C VAL A 111 15.16 8.96 -4.11
N LYS A 112 16.20 9.08 -4.94
CA LYS A 112 16.47 8.10 -6.00
C LYS A 112 16.78 6.73 -5.43
N VAL A 113 16.09 5.73 -5.96
CA VAL A 113 16.24 4.35 -5.53
C VAL A 113 17.51 3.73 -6.12
N LYS A 114 18.32 3.16 -5.25
CA LYS A 114 19.55 2.43 -5.60
C LYS A 114 19.30 0.93 -5.47
N LYS A 115 19.57 0.19 -6.55
CA LYS A 115 19.42 -1.27 -6.58
C LYS A 115 20.78 -1.94 -6.48
N GLU A 116 20.96 -2.84 -5.53
CA GLU A 116 22.14 -3.66 -5.33
C GLU A 116 21.71 -5.14 -5.25
N GLY A 117 21.78 -5.86 -6.36
CA GLY A 117 21.23 -7.21 -6.45
C GLY A 117 19.71 -7.21 -6.22
N ASN A 118 19.25 -7.87 -5.15
CA ASN A 118 17.83 -7.92 -4.77
C ASN A 118 17.46 -6.92 -3.67
N ILE A 119 18.37 -5.98 -3.36
CA ILE A 119 18.13 -4.98 -2.32
C ILE A 119 17.91 -3.62 -2.97
N TYR A 120 16.84 -2.93 -2.57
CA TYR A 120 16.52 -1.58 -2.96
C TYR A 120 16.69 -0.64 -1.77
N ARG A 121 17.32 0.52 -1.99
CA ARG A 121 17.64 1.49 -0.94
C ARG A 121 17.26 2.88 -1.39
N ALA A 122 16.41 3.54 -0.63
CA ALA A 122 16.13 4.98 -0.74
C ALA A 122 15.47 5.49 0.55
N PRO A 123 15.53 6.79 0.84
CA PRO A 123 14.73 7.40 1.89
C PRO A 123 13.24 7.16 1.66
N GLY A 124 12.54 6.57 2.64
CA GLY A 124 11.09 6.33 2.57
C GLY A 124 10.64 5.11 1.75
N ILE A 125 11.56 4.30 1.18
CA ILE A 125 11.16 3.17 0.32
C ILE A 125 10.39 2.09 1.09
N GLY A 126 10.71 1.86 2.35
CA GLY A 126 9.99 0.92 3.21
C GLY A 126 8.91 1.61 4.06
N ASP A 127 9.14 2.85 4.46
CA ASP A 127 8.27 3.66 5.32
C ASP A 127 7.91 4.97 4.61
N ASN A 128 6.80 5.02 3.90
CA ASN A 128 5.80 3.96 3.76
C ASN A 128 5.45 3.67 2.29
N CYS A 129 6.39 3.85 1.34
CA CYS A 129 6.10 3.55 -0.07
C CYS A 129 5.80 2.06 -0.33
N SER A 130 6.08 1.18 0.64
CA SER A 130 5.68 -0.23 0.57
C SER A 130 4.22 -0.47 0.97
N GLY A 131 3.56 0.51 1.59
CA GLY A 131 2.16 0.44 2.01
C GLY A 131 1.20 1.18 1.09
N LEU A 132 1.76 1.98 0.16
CA LEU A 132 1.01 2.71 -0.86
C LEU A 132 0.78 1.83 -2.09
#